data_a700144920dc0b2875e0c939a73e4bea
#
_entry.id   a700144920dc0b2875e0c939a73e4bea
#
_cell.length_a   1.000
_cell.length_b   1.000
_cell.length_c   1.000
_cell.angle_alpha   90.00
_cell.angle_beta   90.00
_cell.angle_gamma   90.00
#
_symmetry.space_group_name_H-M   'P 1'
#
loop_
_entity.id
_entity.type
_entity.pdbx_description
1 polymer ?
#
loop_
_entity_poly.entity_id
_entity_poly.type
_entity_poly.pdbx_seq_one_letter_code
_entity_poly.pdbx_strand_id
1 'polypeptide(L)'
;MAATRVLVDTGPLVAYLNRRDRHHAWAVGCWKALTDPLWTCEAVISEVVFLLQSGAADPDPMLRLIERGLVRLDFVLDEHRPDVLRLLRKYRDRPMSLRVPRRI
;
A
#
# COMPACT_ATOMS: atom_id res chain seq x y z
N MET A 1 3.11 -20.73 12.54
CA MET A 1 2.94 -20.43 11.11
C MET A 1 3.34 -19.00 10.83
N ALA A 2 4.19 -18.78 9.86
CA ALA A 2 4.65 -17.45 9.55
C ALA A 2 3.48 -16.59 9.05
N ALA A 3 3.33 -15.40 9.61
CA ALA A 3 2.33 -14.46 9.14
C ALA A 3 2.69 -14.01 7.73
N THR A 4 1.71 -14.03 6.84
CA THR A 4 1.88 -13.52 5.49
C THR A 4 1.89 -12.00 5.54
N ARG A 5 2.91 -11.38 5.00
CA ARG A 5 2.98 -9.91 4.95
C ARG A 5 2.08 -9.39 3.86
N VAL A 6 1.36 -8.33 4.19
CA VAL A 6 0.54 -7.64 3.21
C VAL A 6 1.33 -6.45 2.67
N LEU A 7 1.66 -6.52 1.39
CA LEU A 7 2.25 -5.39 0.68
C LEU A 7 1.14 -4.48 0.18
N VAL A 8 1.29 -3.20 0.40
CA VAL A 8 0.34 -2.21 -0.10
C VAL A 8 1.03 -1.31 -1.10
N ASP A 9 0.34 -1.04 -2.19
CA ASP A 9 0.76 -0.12 -3.22
C ASP A 9 0.08 1.23 -3.07
N THR A 10 0.40 2.13 -3.97
CA THR A 10 -0.06 3.51 -3.99
C THR A 10 -1.57 3.65 -3.98
N GLY A 11 -2.27 2.92 -4.85
CA GLY A 11 -3.73 3.08 -5.01
C GLY A 11 -4.53 2.91 -3.73
N PRO A 12 -4.42 1.79 -3.03
CA PRO A 12 -5.14 1.57 -1.77
C PRO A 12 -4.77 2.56 -0.67
N LEU A 13 -3.50 3.01 -0.61
CA LEU A 13 -3.09 4.00 0.37
C LEU A 13 -3.72 5.36 0.09
N VAL A 14 -3.71 5.80 -1.15
CA VAL A 14 -4.37 7.06 -1.54
C VAL A 14 -5.86 6.99 -1.25
N ALA A 15 -6.51 5.88 -1.59
CA ALA A 15 -7.93 5.68 -1.33
C ALA A 15 -8.24 5.75 0.16
N TYR A 16 -7.40 5.17 1.00
CA TYR A 16 -7.56 5.20 2.44
C TYR A 16 -7.39 6.62 3.01
N LEU A 17 -6.40 7.35 2.52
CA LEU A 17 -6.02 8.66 3.06
C LEU A 17 -6.78 9.83 2.47
N ASN A 18 -7.41 9.65 1.32
CA ASN A 18 -8.19 10.70 0.67
C ASN A 18 -9.68 10.36 0.75
N ARG A 19 -10.40 11.08 1.61
CA ARG A 19 -11.84 10.88 1.81
C ARG A 19 -12.67 11.09 0.55
N ARG A 20 -12.14 11.85 -0.41
CA ARG A 20 -12.82 12.14 -1.68
C ARG A 20 -12.60 11.07 -2.72
N ASP A 21 -11.70 10.11 -2.45
CA ASP A 21 -11.48 9.02 -3.37
C ASP A 21 -12.71 8.12 -3.43
N ARG A 22 -13.10 7.76 -4.65
CA ARG A 22 -14.30 6.92 -4.84
C ARG A 22 -14.18 5.54 -4.21
N HIS A 23 -12.97 5.07 -3.97
CA HIS A 23 -12.71 3.79 -3.33
C HIS A 23 -12.40 3.91 -1.84
N HIS A 24 -12.61 5.09 -1.25
CA HIS A 24 -12.27 5.32 0.15
C HIS A 24 -12.98 4.35 1.10
N ALA A 25 -14.28 4.17 0.94
CA ALA A 25 -15.05 3.29 1.82
C ALA A 25 -14.55 1.85 1.74
N TRP A 26 -14.23 1.38 0.54
CA TRP A 26 -13.65 0.06 0.35
C TRP A 26 -12.30 -0.07 1.05
N ALA A 27 -11.43 0.92 0.89
CA ALA A 27 -10.12 0.91 1.51
C ALA A 27 -10.20 0.91 3.03
N VAL A 28 -11.10 1.70 3.60
CA VAL A 28 -11.34 1.71 5.05
C VAL A 28 -11.81 0.35 5.53
N GLY A 29 -12.73 -0.28 4.82
CA GLY A 29 -13.22 -1.61 5.16
C GLY A 29 -12.10 -2.66 5.13
N CYS A 30 -11.28 -2.64 4.10
CA CYS A 30 -10.14 -3.55 4.01
C CYS A 30 -9.14 -3.33 5.16
N TRP A 31 -8.85 -2.08 5.48
CA TRP A 31 -7.93 -1.76 6.56
C TRP A 31 -8.42 -2.27 7.90
N LYS A 32 -9.71 -2.09 8.19
CA LYS A 32 -10.31 -2.56 9.45
C LYS A 32 -10.23 -4.07 9.61
N ALA A 33 -10.21 -4.80 8.51
CA ALA A 33 -10.11 -6.25 8.54
C ALA A 33 -8.69 -6.77 8.79
N LEU A 34 -7.68 -5.88 8.72
CA LEU A 34 -6.30 -6.27 8.91
C LEU A 34 -5.91 -6.20 10.39
N THR A 35 -5.19 -7.23 10.83
CA THR A 35 -4.66 -7.29 12.19
C THR A 35 -3.17 -6.98 12.24
N ASP A 36 -2.50 -7.06 11.10
CA ASP A 36 -1.06 -6.87 10.99
C ASP A 36 -0.72 -5.57 10.27
N PRO A 37 0.47 -5.02 10.49
CA PRO A 37 0.91 -3.85 9.75
C PRO A 37 0.95 -4.10 8.24
N LEU A 38 0.74 -3.05 7.47
CA LEU A 38 0.97 -3.07 6.04
C LEU A 38 2.44 -2.77 5.74
N TRP A 39 2.96 -3.39 4.72
CA TRP A 39 4.35 -3.24 4.29
C TRP A 39 4.40 -2.52 2.95
N THR A 40 5.36 -1.62 2.79
CA THR A 40 5.54 -0.89 1.54
C THR A 40 7.00 -0.47 1.39
N CYS A 41 7.31 0.27 0.35
CA CYS A 41 8.65 0.80 0.11
C CYS A 41 8.62 2.33 -0.04
N GLU A 42 9.79 2.94 0.02
CA GLU A 42 9.92 4.40 -0.06
C GLU A 42 9.34 4.98 -1.35
N ALA A 43 9.52 4.28 -2.47
CA ALA A 43 9.00 4.74 -3.75
C ALA A 43 7.47 4.87 -3.72
N VAL A 44 6.79 3.92 -3.08
CA VAL A 44 5.33 3.97 -2.91
C VAL A 44 4.94 5.16 -2.05
N ILE A 45 5.63 5.37 -0.94
CA ILE A 45 5.34 6.51 -0.05
C ILE A 45 5.51 7.84 -0.79
N SER A 46 6.57 7.99 -1.56
CA SER A 46 6.80 9.21 -2.36
C SER A 46 5.67 9.45 -3.35
N GLU A 47 5.22 8.41 -4.02
CA GLU A 47 4.10 8.52 -4.96
C GLU A 47 2.79 8.85 -4.26
N VAL A 48 2.52 8.25 -3.10
CA VAL A 48 1.32 8.54 -2.31
C VAL A 48 1.31 10.01 -1.90
N VAL A 49 2.42 10.51 -1.37
CA VAL A 49 2.52 11.91 -0.96
C VAL A 49 2.28 12.84 -2.16
N PHE A 50 2.90 12.55 -3.30
CA PHE A 50 2.71 13.32 -4.52
C PHE A 50 1.23 13.35 -4.94
N LEU A 51 0.58 12.20 -4.98
CA LEU A 51 -0.81 12.09 -5.42
C LEU A 51 -1.77 12.78 -4.43
N LEU A 52 -1.52 12.68 -3.13
CA LEU A 52 -2.33 13.38 -2.14
C LEU A 52 -2.21 14.89 -2.32
N GLN A 53 -1.00 15.41 -2.47
CA GLN A 53 -0.78 16.82 -2.69
C GLN A 53 -1.41 17.31 -4.00
N SER A 54 -1.28 16.53 -5.06
CA SER A 54 -1.88 16.86 -6.35
C SER A 54 -3.41 16.89 -6.29
N GLY A 55 -4.01 16.08 -5.44
CA GLY A 55 -5.45 16.05 -5.18
C GLY A 55 -5.89 17.01 -4.09
N ALA A 56 -5.04 17.93 -3.67
CA ALA A 56 -5.30 18.88 -2.58
C ALA A 56 -5.66 18.19 -1.25
N ALA A 57 -5.12 16.99 -1.02
CA ALA A 57 -5.25 16.27 0.23
C ALA A 57 -3.98 16.43 1.07
N ASP A 58 -4.14 16.36 2.38
CA ASP A 58 -3.02 16.48 3.30
C ASP A 58 -2.20 15.18 3.31
N PRO A 59 -0.89 15.23 3.04
CA PRO A 59 -0.04 14.04 3.09
C PRO A 59 0.38 13.64 4.51
N ASP A 60 0.19 14.50 5.50
CA ASP A 60 0.65 14.25 6.88
C ASP A 60 0.14 12.94 7.48
N PRO A 61 -1.13 12.54 7.28
CA PRO A 61 -1.61 11.25 7.79
C PRO A 61 -0.81 10.04 7.30
N MET A 62 -0.22 10.10 6.10
CA MET A 62 0.65 9.03 5.63
C MET A 62 1.86 8.84 6.53
N LEU A 63 2.50 9.95 6.90
CA LEU A 63 3.66 9.92 7.79
C LEU A 63 3.29 9.42 9.19
N ARG A 64 2.11 9.77 9.66
CA ARG A 64 1.63 9.29 10.96
C ARG A 64 1.41 7.78 11.01
N LEU A 65 0.95 7.19 9.91
CA LEU A 65 0.81 5.74 9.83
C LEU A 65 2.16 5.04 9.96
N ILE A 66 3.20 5.62 9.39
CA ILE A 66 4.56 5.10 9.52
C ILE A 66 5.05 5.24 10.96
N GLU A 67 4.88 6.40 11.57
CA GLU A 67 5.31 6.64 12.96
C GLU A 67 4.64 5.69 13.94
N ARG A 68 3.38 5.34 13.71
CA ARG A 68 2.62 4.43 14.57
C ARG A 68 2.91 2.96 14.29
N GLY A 69 3.74 2.65 13.29
CA GLY A 69 4.06 1.29 12.92
C GLY A 69 2.95 0.54 12.21
N LEU A 70 1.91 1.25 11.75
CA LEU A 70 0.81 0.64 11.00
C LEU A 70 1.19 0.41 9.53
N VAL A 71 2.10 1.21 9.01
CA VAL A 71 2.74 1.04 7.70
C VAL A 71 4.24 0.95 7.95
N ARG A 72 4.87 -0.09 7.45
CA ARG A 72 6.29 -0.36 7.65
C ARG A 72 7.04 -0.29 6.34
N LEU A 73 8.25 0.28 6.40
CA LEU A 73 9.09 0.54 5.22
C LEU A 73 10.26 -0.42 5.10
N ASP A 74 10.37 -1.39 5.97
CA ASP A 74 11.47 -2.36 5.96
C ASP A 74 11.26 -3.50 4.96
N PHE A 75 10.37 -3.27 3.97
CA PHE A 75 10.25 -4.15 2.83
C PHE A 75 11.39 -3.87 1.85
N VAL A 76 12.20 -4.87 1.60
CA VAL A 76 13.30 -4.79 0.64
C VAL A 76 12.88 -5.55 -0.62
N LEU A 77 12.72 -4.82 -1.72
CA LEU A 77 12.26 -5.39 -2.98
C LEU A 77 13.14 -6.55 -3.45
N ASP A 78 14.43 -6.43 -3.27
CA ASP A 78 15.38 -7.44 -3.69
C ASP A 78 15.18 -8.77 -2.96
N GLU A 79 14.84 -8.73 -1.68
CA GLU A 79 14.55 -9.91 -0.88
C GLU A 79 13.26 -10.62 -1.32
N HIS A 80 12.34 -9.87 -1.92
CA HIS A 80 11.04 -10.36 -2.37
C HIS A 80 10.93 -10.45 -3.89
N ARG A 81 12.06 -10.42 -4.58
CA ARG A 81 12.13 -10.41 -6.04
C ARG A 81 11.27 -11.49 -6.72
N PRO A 82 11.30 -12.75 -6.27
CA PRO A 82 10.50 -13.78 -6.93
C PRO A 82 9.00 -13.48 -6.89
N ASP A 83 8.50 -12.98 -5.76
CA ASP A 83 7.09 -12.65 -5.59
C ASP A 83 6.68 -11.47 -6.45
N VAL A 84 7.53 -10.44 -6.49
CA VAL A 84 7.28 -9.24 -7.29
C VAL A 84 7.29 -9.59 -8.79
N LEU A 85 8.27 -10.35 -9.23
CA LEU A 85 8.36 -10.75 -10.64
C LEU A 85 7.15 -11.59 -11.04
N ARG A 86 6.70 -12.47 -10.19
CA ARG A 86 5.51 -13.28 -10.45
C ARG A 86 4.28 -12.42 -10.63
N LEU A 87 4.10 -11.41 -9.76
CA LEU A 87 2.97 -10.48 -9.86
C LEU A 87 3.04 -9.64 -11.11
N LEU A 88 4.22 -9.11 -11.44
CA LEU A 88 4.41 -8.31 -12.64
C LEU A 88 4.11 -9.11 -13.90
N ARG A 89 4.53 -10.38 -13.95
CA ARG A 89 4.24 -11.26 -15.09
C ARG A 89 2.75 -11.58 -15.20
N LYS A 90 2.09 -11.81 -14.08
CA LYS A 90 0.66 -12.15 -14.05
C LYS A 90 -0.21 -10.99 -14.53
N TYR A 91 0.18 -9.77 -14.24
CA TYR A 91 -0.63 -8.57 -14.49
C TYR A 91 0.02 -7.58 -15.44
N ARG A 92 0.95 -8.03 -16.26
CA ARG A 92 1.73 -7.15 -17.15
C ARG A 92 0.88 -6.30 -18.10
N ASP A 93 -0.35 -6.72 -18.38
CA ASP A 93 -1.25 -6.02 -19.30
C ASP A 93 -2.14 -4.99 -18.61
N ARG A 94 -1.96 -4.77 -17.31
CA ARG A 94 -2.78 -3.84 -16.52
C ARG A 94 -1.94 -3.03 -15.56
N PRO A 95 -2.28 -1.75 -15.41
CA PRO A 95 -1.81 -1.00 -14.25
C PRO A 95 -2.34 -1.68 -13.00
N MET A 96 -1.48 -1.98 -12.04
CA MET A 96 -1.94 -2.68 -10.87
C MET A 96 -1.12 -2.40 -9.65
N SER A 97 -1.72 -2.68 -8.51
CA SER A 97 -1.05 -2.71 -7.24
C SER A 97 -0.13 -3.91 -7.15
N LEU A 98 1.07 -3.71 -6.62
CA LEU A 98 1.91 -4.81 -6.22
C LEU A 98 1.38 -5.35 -4.90
N ARG A 99 0.85 -6.57 -4.94
CA ARG A 99 0.40 -7.28 -3.75
C ARG A 99 1.10 -8.61 -3.68
N VAL A 100 1.79 -8.86 -2.60
CA VAL A 100 2.29 -10.18 -2.29
C VAL A 100 1.16 -11.00 -1.68
N PRO A 101 1.09 -12.30 -1.97
CA PRO A 101 -0.13 -13.08 -1.72
C PRO A 101 -0.54 -13.18 -0.26
N ARG A 102 -1.27 -12.21 0.16
CA ARG A 102 -2.23 -12.34 1.22
C ARG A 102 -3.45 -11.62 0.73
N ARG A 103 -4.53 -12.31 0.65
CA ARG A 103 -5.78 -11.68 0.27
C ARG A 103 -6.29 -10.81 1.40
N ILE A 104 -6.61 -9.62 1.04
CA ILE A 104 -7.27 -8.70 1.93
C ILE A 104 -8.77 -8.98 1.83
#